data_dab539c575afa2947bf62073707b9193
#
_entry.id   dab539c575afa2947bf62073707b9193
#
_cell.length_a   1.000
_cell.length_b   1.000
_cell.length_c   1.000
_cell.angle_alpha   90.00
_cell.angle_beta   90.00
_cell.angle_gamma   90.00
#
_symmetry.space_group_name_H-M   'P 1'
#
loop_
_entity.id
_entity.type
_entity.pdbx_description
1 polymer ?
#
loop_
_entity_poly.entity_id
_entity_poly.type
_entity_poly.pdbx_seq_one_letter_code
_entity_poly.pdbx_strand_id
1 'polypeptide(L)'
;MKALKKYRWPLTGALLGVLVFLAVYGVRVLDPTSVDWILNSLSPDPIQHYLGWELFRRSPVHLPYIGANYNAVYPFRTSVLFTDSLPLAALFFKLLGGILPTRFQYFGWWGLLCYALQGGLAQAVIARIAGVQPTFGRDDKSKAAIAIIMSPGQTAKLWGSVLGAGVLVLFPALTIRMFAHTALAANWLVLLALYLWLRSDELMPTTRRACLIWGGMGLLCAGIHLYYLPMVGLVLVGYAVRRALQKRGPAAVLAPIAAFCAAALAELVLLGAFAVNFAGYSNGYLSGADYLGLFVPWLAQSWEQNVYAGVGTSLAVVLAVFGIVCNARKAEKFFAAHRDWLIAGAVVLVLDLIAAGGNAITVNGKTLFTVPIPQFLMNFWAMFSSCARLAWLAGMLLAAVGCGLVLRFWDNGVAPALMLAVCAVAQGWGQRSELFNRWTDYHYYGFRYENKTLLTDPVWEQVAASGRYS
;
A
#
# COMPACT_ATOMS: atom_id res chain seq x y z
N MET A 1 -24.51 -13.86 -9.80
CA MET A 1 -24.11 -15.06 -9.07
C MET A 1 -22.84 -15.76 -9.58
N LYS A 2 -22.62 -15.93 -10.92
CA LYS A 2 -21.37 -16.56 -11.44
C LYS A 2 -20.10 -15.78 -11.10
N ALA A 3 -20.13 -14.45 -11.11
CA ALA A 3 -19.00 -13.58 -10.74
C ALA A 3 -18.63 -13.72 -9.24
N LEU A 4 -19.61 -13.73 -8.33
CA LEU A 4 -19.39 -13.88 -6.89
C LEU A 4 -18.72 -15.21 -6.54
N LYS A 5 -19.02 -16.31 -7.27
CA LYS A 5 -18.37 -17.61 -7.05
C LYS A 5 -16.88 -17.62 -7.42
N LYS A 6 -16.48 -16.78 -8.43
CA LYS A 6 -15.09 -16.66 -8.87
C LYS A 6 -14.22 -15.87 -7.88
N TYR A 7 -14.82 -14.92 -7.16
CA TYR A 7 -14.09 -13.99 -6.26
C TYR A 7 -14.26 -14.30 -4.77
N ARG A 8 -14.98 -15.37 -4.41
CA ARG A 8 -15.25 -15.68 -2.99
C ARG A 8 -14.00 -15.93 -2.14
N TRP A 9 -12.91 -16.37 -2.74
CA TRP A 9 -11.67 -16.67 -2.01
C TRP A 9 -10.87 -15.42 -1.63
N PRO A 10 -10.63 -14.43 -2.51
CA PRO A 10 -10.08 -13.16 -2.07
C PRO A 10 -10.89 -12.46 -0.98
N LEU A 11 -12.21 -12.77 -0.88
CA LEU A 11 -13.07 -12.27 0.19
C LEU A 11 -12.70 -12.81 1.58
N THR A 12 -12.14 -14.04 1.69
CA THR A 12 -11.69 -14.57 2.98
C THR A 12 -10.45 -13.83 3.50
N GLY A 13 -9.51 -13.46 2.63
CA GLY A 13 -8.39 -12.59 2.99
C GLY A 13 -8.84 -11.17 3.31
N ALA A 14 -9.82 -10.65 2.58
CA ALA A 14 -10.41 -9.36 2.89
C ALA A 14 -11.10 -9.36 4.27
N LEU A 15 -11.84 -10.42 4.59
CA LEU A 15 -12.45 -10.59 5.91
C LEU A 15 -11.39 -10.65 7.02
N LEU A 16 -10.27 -11.35 6.80
CA LEU A 16 -9.14 -11.35 7.74
C LEU A 16 -8.63 -9.92 7.98
N GLY A 17 -8.45 -9.13 6.91
CA GLY A 17 -8.06 -7.72 7.03
C GLY A 17 -9.07 -6.91 7.84
N VAL A 18 -10.36 -7.05 7.57
CA VAL A 18 -11.45 -6.41 8.32
C VAL A 18 -11.38 -6.77 9.81
N LEU A 19 -11.23 -8.07 10.12
CA LEU A 19 -11.17 -8.53 11.52
C LEU A 19 -9.95 -7.98 12.25
N VAL A 20 -8.79 -7.94 11.60
CA VAL A 20 -7.58 -7.33 12.18
C VAL A 20 -7.78 -5.83 12.40
N PHE A 21 -8.34 -5.12 11.42
CA PHE A 21 -8.65 -3.69 11.58
C PHE A 21 -9.56 -3.44 12.79
N LEU A 22 -10.67 -4.16 12.88
CA LEU A 22 -11.63 -4.00 13.98
C LEU A 22 -11.03 -4.36 15.34
N ALA A 23 -10.16 -5.38 15.39
CA ALA A 23 -9.47 -5.76 16.61
C ALA A 23 -8.48 -4.69 17.09
N VAL A 24 -7.77 -4.03 16.15
CA VAL A 24 -6.73 -3.03 16.48
C VAL A 24 -7.32 -1.63 16.68
N TYR A 25 -8.23 -1.20 15.80
CA TYR A 25 -8.73 0.20 15.77
C TYR A 25 -10.17 0.33 16.27
N GLY A 26 -10.90 -0.76 16.44
CA GLY A 26 -12.29 -0.77 16.93
C GLY A 26 -13.30 -0.26 15.90
N VAL A 27 -14.56 -0.23 16.31
CA VAL A 27 -15.69 0.22 15.48
C VAL A 27 -15.97 1.71 15.56
N ARG A 28 -15.53 2.37 16.65
CA ARG A 28 -15.82 3.79 16.91
C ARG A 28 -15.20 4.73 15.89
N VAL A 29 -14.03 4.38 15.34
CA VAL A 29 -13.37 5.15 14.27
C VAL A 29 -14.18 5.15 12.97
N LEU A 30 -15.13 4.21 12.80
CA LEU A 30 -15.99 4.11 11.63
C LEU A 30 -17.19 5.07 11.67
N ASP A 31 -17.48 5.69 12.81
CA ASP A 31 -18.49 6.74 12.87
C ASP A 31 -18.00 7.97 12.10
N PRO A 32 -18.65 8.33 10.98
CA PRO A 32 -18.19 9.42 10.13
C PRO A 32 -18.35 10.80 10.78
N THR A 33 -19.12 10.91 11.88
CA THR A 33 -19.32 12.14 12.62
C THR A 33 -18.37 12.29 13.80
N SER A 34 -17.73 11.19 14.23
CA SER A 34 -16.75 11.18 15.30
C SER A 34 -15.38 11.61 14.78
N VAL A 35 -14.95 12.80 15.19
CA VAL A 35 -13.63 13.37 14.84
C VAL A 35 -12.69 13.46 16.05
N ASP A 36 -13.19 13.17 17.25
CA ASP A 36 -12.43 13.36 18.49
C ASP A 36 -11.15 12.54 18.54
N TRP A 37 -11.19 11.30 18.03
CA TRP A 37 -10.02 10.42 17.97
C TRP A 37 -8.91 10.94 17.03
N ILE A 38 -9.27 11.77 16.03
CA ILE A 38 -8.33 12.44 15.14
C ILE A 38 -7.74 13.67 15.87
N LEU A 39 -8.61 14.49 16.45
CA LEU A 39 -8.23 15.74 17.11
C LEU A 39 -7.48 15.50 18.43
N ASN A 40 -7.69 14.37 19.08
CA ASN A 40 -6.97 13.94 20.29
C ASN A 40 -5.70 13.12 19.99
N SER A 41 -5.32 12.99 18.73
CA SER A 41 -4.10 12.28 18.35
C SER A 41 -2.87 12.92 19.00
N LEU A 42 -1.98 12.07 19.53
CA LEU A 42 -0.68 12.51 20.04
C LEU A 42 0.29 12.95 18.93
N SER A 43 0.03 12.54 17.69
CA SER A 43 0.74 13.01 16.50
C SER A 43 -0.02 14.16 15.84
N PRO A 44 0.65 15.21 15.35
CA PRO A 44 0.02 16.30 14.62
C PRO A 44 -0.52 15.90 13.25
N ASP A 45 0.01 14.82 12.65
CA ASP A 45 -0.29 14.44 11.27
C ASP A 45 -1.77 14.11 11.03
N PRO A 46 -2.47 13.28 11.84
CA PRO A 46 -3.91 13.05 11.66
C PRO A 46 -4.75 14.32 11.72
N ILE A 47 -4.37 15.26 12.60
CA ILE A 47 -5.04 16.55 12.73
C ILE A 47 -4.85 17.35 11.44
N GLN A 48 -3.61 17.41 10.90
CA GLN A 48 -3.33 18.08 9.63
C GLN A 48 -4.13 17.46 8.46
N HIS A 49 -4.22 16.14 8.40
CA HIS A 49 -5.00 15.46 7.36
C HIS A 49 -6.49 15.83 7.43
N TYR A 50 -7.05 15.85 8.63
CA TYR A 50 -8.44 16.22 8.83
C TYR A 50 -8.69 17.71 8.54
N LEU A 51 -7.84 18.60 9.01
CA LEU A 51 -7.96 20.03 8.72
C LEU A 51 -7.79 20.33 7.24
N GLY A 52 -6.85 19.64 6.57
CA GLY A 52 -6.69 19.72 5.11
C GLY A 52 -7.99 19.38 4.37
N TRP A 53 -8.67 18.31 4.80
CA TRP A 53 -9.99 17.94 4.29
C TRP A 53 -11.07 18.98 4.64
N GLU A 54 -11.16 19.39 5.89
CA GLU A 54 -12.21 20.30 6.39
C GLU A 54 -12.15 21.66 5.70
N LEU A 55 -10.96 22.20 5.50
CA LEU A 55 -10.74 23.44 4.74
C LEU A 55 -10.99 23.26 3.25
N PHE A 56 -10.59 22.12 2.68
CA PHE A 56 -10.83 21.81 1.27
C PHE A 56 -12.31 21.66 0.95
N ARG A 57 -13.09 20.98 1.80
CA ARG A 57 -14.54 20.81 1.54
C ARG A 57 -15.30 22.13 1.55
N ARG A 58 -14.85 23.12 2.32
CA ARG A 58 -15.44 24.46 2.43
C ARG A 58 -14.91 25.44 1.38
N SER A 59 -13.75 25.14 0.79
CA SER A 59 -13.17 25.96 -0.28
C SER A 59 -14.01 25.87 -1.55
N PRO A 60 -14.18 26.95 -2.33
CA PRO A 60 -14.84 26.86 -3.64
C PRO A 60 -14.06 25.95 -4.59
N VAL A 61 -14.73 25.48 -5.64
CA VAL A 61 -14.07 24.71 -6.70
C VAL A 61 -13.34 25.69 -7.62
N HIS A 62 -12.05 25.46 -7.81
CA HIS A 62 -11.20 26.28 -8.67
C HIS A 62 -10.88 25.53 -9.96
N LEU A 63 -11.44 25.97 -11.10
CA LEU A 63 -11.12 25.39 -12.39
C LEU A 63 -9.86 26.07 -12.99
N PRO A 64 -8.98 25.29 -13.66
CA PRO A 64 -9.03 23.85 -13.91
C PRO A 64 -8.49 23.00 -12.74
N TYR A 65 -8.04 23.59 -11.64
CA TYR A 65 -7.33 22.96 -10.53
C TYR A 65 -8.31 22.52 -9.44
N ILE A 66 -9.03 21.44 -9.69
CA ILE A 66 -10.10 20.93 -8.80
C ILE A 66 -9.64 20.54 -7.40
N GLY A 67 -8.34 20.26 -7.23
CA GLY A 67 -7.73 19.94 -5.94
C GLY A 67 -7.21 21.17 -5.17
N ALA A 68 -7.32 22.39 -5.72
CA ALA A 68 -6.85 23.60 -5.07
C ALA A 68 -7.54 23.85 -3.71
N ASN A 69 -6.76 24.21 -2.70
CA ASN A 69 -7.21 24.48 -1.33
C ASN A 69 -6.60 25.79 -0.84
N TYR A 70 -7.20 26.91 -1.27
CA TYR A 70 -6.66 28.24 -1.00
C TYR A 70 -6.94 28.74 0.42
N ASN A 71 -7.84 28.05 1.14
CA ASN A 71 -8.16 28.42 2.52
C ASN A 71 -7.17 27.82 3.53
N ALA A 72 -6.42 26.78 3.15
CA ALA A 72 -5.60 26.01 4.10
C ALA A 72 -4.37 26.77 4.62
N VAL A 73 -3.77 27.64 3.81
CA VAL A 73 -2.51 28.36 4.13
C VAL A 73 -2.54 29.82 3.66
N TYR A 74 -3.68 30.47 3.75
CA TYR A 74 -3.81 31.88 3.34
C TYR A 74 -2.67 32.75 3.90
N PRO A 75 -2.07 33.66 3.10
CA PRO A 75 -2.43 34.05 1.72
C PRO A 75 -1.81 33.18 0.61
N PHE A 76 -1.13 32.10 0.95
CA PHE A 76 -0.51 31.22 -0.02
C PHE A 76 -1.54 30.27 -0.65
N ARG A 77 -1.18 29.74 -1.83
CA ARG A 77 -2.00 28.74 -2.53
C ARG A 77 -1.42 27.35 -2.31
N THR A 78 -2.25 26.41 -1.92
CA THR A 78 -1.92 25.00 -1.80
C THR A 78 -2.97 24.10 -2.45
N SER A 79 -2.75 22.80 -2.41
CA SER A 79 -3.67 21.78 -2.92
C SER A 79 -3.90 20.70 -1.86
N VAL A 80 -5.06 20.05 -1.91
CA VAL A 80 -5.37 18.87 -1.11
C VAL A 80 -4.35 17.73 -1.31
N LEU A 81 -3.62 17.76 -2.44
CA LEU A 81 -2.53 16.82 -2.72
C LEU A 81 -1.42 16.84 -1.65
N PHE A 82 -1.16 18.02 -1.03
CA PHE A 82 -0.07 18.22 -0.07
C PHE A 82 -0.52 18.16 1.40
N THR A 83 -1.75 17.74 1.66
CA THR A 83 -2.33 17.68 3.01
C THR A 83 -2.56 16.26 3.52
N ASP A 84 -2.11 15.23 2.78
CA ASP A 84 -2.35 13.80 3.08
C ASP A 84 -3.84 13.43 3.30
N SER A 85 -4.74 14.28 2.79
CA SER A 85 -6.19 14.13 2.93
C SER A 85 -6.80 13.19 1.89
N LEU A 86 -6.00 12.33 1.23
CA LEU A 86 -6.48 11.39 0.21
C LEU A 86 -7.22 12.10 -0.94
N PRO A 87 -6.53 12.75 -1.88
CA PRO A 87 -7.15 13.64 -2.87
C PRO A 87 -8.38 13.08 -3.58
N LEU A 88 -8.36 11.80 -4.03
CA LEU A 88 -9.52 11.17 -4.67
C LEU A 88 -10.71 11.03 -3.71
N ALA A 89 -10.48 10.63 -2.47
CA ALA A 89 -11.54 10.53 -1.48
C ALA A 89 -12.07 11.92 -1.11
N ALA A 90 -11.17 12.89 -0.93
CA ALA A 90 -11.54 14.27 -0.65
C ALA A 90 -12.39 14.88 -1.75
N LEU A 91 -12.03 14.69 -3.02
CA LEU A 91 -12.83 15.12 -4.15
C LEU A 91 -14.20 14.45 -4.19
N PHE A 92 -14.25 13.12 -4.00
CA PHE A 92 -15.50 12.38 -3.97
C PHE A 92 -16.45 12.91 -2.88
N PHE A 93 -15.96 13.06 -1.65
CA PHE A 93 -16.80 13.57 -0.56
C PHE A 93 -17.12 15.07 -0.70
N LYS A 94 -16.25 15.87 -1.31
CA LYS A 94 -16.56 17.27 -1.63
C LYS A 94 -17.75 17.40 -2.57
N LEU A 95 -17.87 16.51 -3.56
CA LEU A 95 -19.04 16.48 -4.46
C LEU A 95 -20.34 16.17 -3.72
N LEU A 96 -20.25 15.45 -2.59
CA LEU A 96 -21.38 15.13 -1.71
C LEU A 96 -21.60 16.17 -0.61
N GLY A 97 -20.87 17.29 -0.62
CA GLY A 97 -20.80 18.27 0.46
C GLY A 97 -22.16 18.79 0.97
N GLY A 98 -23.16 18.91 0.07
CA GLY A 98 -24.51 19.36 0.43
C GLY A 98 -25.34 18.41 1.29
N ILE A 99 -24.94 17.13 1.39
CA ILE A 99 -25.63 16.09 2.20
C ILE A 99 -24.80 15.58 3.37
N LEU A 100 -23.54 16.01 3.46
CA LEU A 100 -22.65 15.57 4.55
C LEU A 100 -22.94 16.36 5.82
N PRO A 101 -22.82 15.71 7.00
CA PRO A 101 -22.94 16.42 8.29
C PRO A 101 -21.85 17.48 8.46
N THR A 102 -22.09 18.43 9.38
CA THR A 102 -21.16 19.53 9.68
C THR A 102 -19.78 19.02 10.07
N ARG A 103 -19.71 18.01 10.95
CA ARG A 103 -18.50 17.25 11.26
C ARG A 103 -18.54 15.96 10.46
N PHE A 104 -17.53 15.73 9.63
CA PHE A 104 -17.47 14.54 8.80
C PHE A 104 -16.02 14.11 8.55
N GLN A 105 -15.76 12.85 8.77
CA GLN A 105 -14.50 12.19 8.44
C GLN A 105 -14.74 10.88 7.66
N TYR A 106 -13.84 10.54 6.76
CA TYR A 106 -13.84 9.28 6.00
C TYR A 106 -12.60 8.42 6.29
N PHE A 107 -11.72 8.88 7.16
CA PHE A 107 -10.44 8.23 7.46
C PHE A 107 -10.62 6.85 8.08
N GLY A 108 -11.61 6.67 8.95
CA GLY A 108 -11.94 5.38 9.53
C GLY A 108 -12.35 4.35 8.46
N TRP A 109 -13.21 4.74 7.52
CA TRP A 109 -13.61 3.88 6.39
C TRP A 109 -12.46 3.60 5.45
N TRP A 110 -11.59 4.57 5.22
CA TRP A 110 -10.37 4.37 4.45
C TRP A 110 -9.45 3.33 5.09
N GLY A 111 -9.25 3.39 6.42
CA GLY A 111 -8.47 2.40 7.14
C GLY A 111 -9.04 1.00 7.00
N LEU A 112 -10.36 0.83 7.18
CA LEU A 112 -11.04 -0.44 6.97
C LEU A 112 -10.85 -0.96 5.54
N LEU A 113 -10.99 -0.08 4.54
CA LEU A 113 -10.78 -0.41 3.13
C LEU A 113 -9.34 -0.85 2.86
N CYS A 114 -8.35 -0.15 3.40
CA CYS A 114 -6.94 -0.51 3.25
C CYS A 114 -6.66 -1.91 3.78
N TYR A 115 -7.14 -2.26 4.98
CA TYR A 115 -6.95 -3.59 5.56
C TYR A 115 -7.69 -4.67 4.79
N ALA A 116 -8.92 -4.41 4.35
CA ALA A 116 -9.70 -5.35 3.54
C ALA A 116 -9.02 -5.63 2.19
N LEU A 117 -8.62 -4.59 1.46
CA LEU A 117 -7.92 -4.74 0.18
C LEU A 117 -6.55 -5.38 0.35
N GLN A 118 -5.81 -5.02 1.40
CA GLN A 118 -4.52 -5.62 1.72
C GLN A 118 -4.66 -7.15 1.89
N GLY A 119 -5.60 -7.60 2.71
CA GLY A 119 -5.83 -9.02 2.97
C GLY A 119 -6.30 -9.78 1.73
N GLY A 120 -7.27 -9.23 0.99
CA GLY A 120 -7.82 -9.85 -0.21
C GLY A 120 -6.78 -9.97 -1.34
N LEU A 121 -6.03 -8.91 -1.61
CA LEU A 121 -5.00 -8.90 -2.64
C LEU A 121 -3.78 -9.74 -2.25
N ALA A 122 -3.36 -9.69 -0.99
CA ALA A 122 -2.30 -10.55 -0.47
C ALA A 122 -2.63 -12.03 -0.70
N GLN A 123 -3.83 -12.46 -0.31
CA GLN A 123 -4.29 -13.83 -0.55
C GLN A 123 -4.27 -14.17 -2.04
N ALA A 124 -4.78 -13.29 -2.90
CA ALA A 124 -4.83 -13.52 -4.34
C ALA A 124 -3.43 -13.66 -4.97
N VAL A 125 -2.47 -12.81 -4.55
CA VAL A 125 -1.07 -12.86 -5.00
C VAL A 125 -0.39 -14.16 -4.54
N ILE A 126 -0.50 -14.49 -3.25
CA ILE A 126 0.09 -15.70 -2.66
C ILE A 126 -0.47 -16.96 -3.33
N ALA A 127 -1.80 -17.06 -3.48
CA ALA A 127 -2.44 -18.18 -4.15
C ALA A 127 -1.97 -18.35 -5.60
N ARG A 128 -1.79 -17.25 -6.32
CA ARG A 128 -1.28 -17.28 -7.70
C ARG A 128 0.16 -17.80 -7.77
N ILE A 129 1.05 -17.35 -6.89
CA ILE A 129 2.44 -17.83 -6.81
C ILE A 129 2.47 -19.31 -6.41
N ALA A 130 1.65 -19.72 -5.47
CA ALA A 130 1.50 -21.11 -5.04
C ALA A 130 0.97 -22.03 -6.15
N GLY A 131 0.41 -21.48 -7.24
CA GLY A 131 -0.20 -22.24 -8.32
C GLY A 131 -1.56 -22.83 -7.94
N VAL A 132 -2.23 -22.26 -6.95
CA VAL A 132 -3.60 -22.63 -6.58
C VAL A 132 -4.55 -21.94 -7.55
N GLN A 133 -5.26 -22.74 -8.33
CA GLN A 133 -6.36 -22.24 -9.16
C GLN A 133 -7.65 -22.86 -8.63
N PRO A 134 -8.68 -22.06 -8.36
CA PRO A 134 -10.00 -22.62 -8.16
C PRO A 134 -10.44 -23.23 -9.49
N THR A 135 -10.31 -24.55 -9.63
CA THR A 135 -10.84 -25.29 -10.79
C THR A 135 -12.34 -25.33 -10.66
N PHE A 136 -13.02 -24.62 -11.55
CA PHE A 136 -14.47 -24.79 -11.74
C PHE A 136 -14.64 -26.01 -12.64
N GLY A 137 -14.84 -27.19 -12.04
CA GLY A 137 -15.26 -28.37 -12.76
C GLY A 137 -16.63 -28.10 -13.39
N ARG A 138 -16.69 -28.07 -14.70
CA ARG A 138 -17.91 -28.11 -15.47
C ARG A 138 -18.28 -29.59 -15.59
N ASP A 139 -19.06 -30.09 -14.63
CA ASP A 139 -19.68 -31.38 -14.79
C ASP A 139 -20.90 -31.18 -15.69
N ASP A 140 -20.79 -31.67 -16.94
CA ASP A 140 -21.77 -31.43 -18.03
C ASP A 140 -23.06 -32.25 -17.85
N LYS A 141 -23.22 -33.00 -16.78
CA LYS A 141 -24.33 -33.94 -16.62
C LYS A 141 -25.26 -33.74 -15.42
N SER A 142 -25.05 -32.76 -14.56
CA SER A 142 -26.01 -32.47 -13.50
C SER A 142 -26.35 -30.98 -13.40
N LYS A 143 -27.61 -30.62 -13.60
CA LYS A 143 -28.19 -29.31 -13.38
C LYS A 143 -28.29 -28.91 -11.89
N ALA A 144 -27.74 -29.72 -10.99
CA ALA A 144 -27.78 -29.51 -9.55
C ALA A 144 -26.35 -29.41 -9.01
N ALA A 145 -26.11 -28.30 -8.31
CA ALA A 145 -24.95 -27.99 -7.47
C ALA A 145 -23.57 -28.06 -8.17
N ILE A 146 -23.04 -26.92 -8.55
CA ILE A 146 -21.60 -26.76 -8.81
C ILE A 146 -20.87 -26.96 -7.48
N ALA A 147 -20.55 -28.18 -7.12
CA ALA A 147 -19.64 -28.51 -6.05
C ALA A 147 -18.23 -28.12 -6.51
N ILE A 148 -17.56 -27.28 -5.75
CA ILE A 148 -16.12 -27.05 -5.96
C ILE A 148 -15.44 -28.30 -5.40
N ILE A 149 -15.15 -29.24 -6.26
CA ILE A 149 -14.35 -30.41 -5.91
C ILE A 149 -12.89 -29.97 -5.96
N MET A 150 -12.40 -29.43 -4.84
CA MET A 150 -10.96 -29.23 -4.65
C MET A 150 -10.39 -30.48 -3.96
N SER A 151 -9.22 -30.93 -4.43
CA SER A 151 -8.48 -31.95 -3.69
C SER A 151 -8.12 -31.42 -2.27
N PRO A 152 -8.01 -32.28 -1.27
CA PRO A 152 -7.62 -31.88 0.09
C PRO A 152 -6.34 -31.00 0.09
N GLY A 153 -5.37 -31.33 -0.77
CA GLY A 153 -4.13 -30.54 -0.88
C GLY A 153 -4.33 -29.13 -1.47
N GLN A 154 -5.26 -28.95 -2.42
CA GLN A 154 -5.59 -27.64 -2.95
C GLN A 154 -6.35 -26.80 -1.92
N THR A 155 -7.25 -27.43 -1.16
CA THR A 155 -7.97 -26.76 -0.06
C THR A 155 -6.98 -26.29 1.02
N ALA A 156 -6.02 -27.12 1.42
CA ALA A 156 -4.99 -26.77 2.38
C ALA A 156 -4.13 -25.58 1.90
N LYS A 157 -3.71 -25.60 0.63
CA LYS A 157 -2.95 -24.47 0.02
C LYS A 157 -3.76 -23.17 -0.02
N LEU A 158 -5.06 -23.28 -0.21
CA LEU A 158 -5.94 -22.13 -0.24
C LEU A 158 -6.08 -21.51 1.14
N TRP A 159 -6.32 -22.31 2.19
CA TRP A 159 -6.29 -21.82 3.58
C TRP A 159 -4.90 -21.30 3.95
N GLY A 160 -3.84 -21.97 3.50
CA GLY A 160 -2.48 -21.47 3.64
C GLY A 160 -2.28 -20.09 3.02
N SER A 161 -2.94 -19.80 1.88
CA SER A 161 -2.87 -18.45 1.29
C SER A 161 -3.58 -17.37 2.12
N VAL A 162 -4.65 -17.72 2.84
CA VAL A 162 -5.30 -16.81 3.82
C VAL A 162 -4.38 -16.55 5.01
N LEU A 163 -3.77 -17.62 5.56
CA LEU A 163 -2.83 -17.48 6.68
C LEU A 163 -1.58 -16.69 6.28
N GLY A 164 -1.05 -16.93 5.08
CA GLY A 164 0.04 -16.12 4.51
C GLY A 164 -0.36 -14.65 4.29
N ALA A 165 -1.63 -14.38 3.93
CA ALA A 165 -2.12 -13.01 3.84
C ALA A 165 -2.07 -12.29 5.20
N GLY A 166 -2.16 -13.02 6.32
CA GLY A 166 -1.97 -12.47 7.66
C GLY A 166 -0.60 -11.80 7.87
N VAL A 167 0.46 -12.33 7.23
CA VAL A 167 1.80 -11.70 7.26
C VAL A 167 1.76 -10.31 6.61
N LEU A 168 1.02 -10.16 5.51
CA LEU A 168 0.92 -8.89 4.78
C LEU A 168 -0.14 -7.94 5.37
N VAL A 169 -1.20 -8.45 6.01
CA VAL A 169 -2.16 -7.65 6.79
C VAL A 169 -1.49 -7.04 8.01
N LEU A 170 -0.55 -7.77 8.62
CA LEU A 170 0.28 -7.31 9.74
C LEU A 170 1.64 -6.79 9.26
N PHE A 171 1.73 -6.28 8.03
CA PHE A 171 2.97 -5.70 7.52
C PHE A 171 3.29 -4.39 8.27
N PRO A 172 4.53 -4.20 8.78
CA PRO A 172 4.86 -3.06 9.66
C PRO A 172 4.52 -1.71 9.07
N ALA A 173 4.79 -1.49 7.78
CA ALA A 173 4.47 -0.21 7.13
C ALA A 173 2.95 0.09 7.16
N LEU A 174 2.07 -0.91 7.02
CA LEU A 174 0.64 -0.71 7.14
C LEU A 174 0.24 -0.30 8.56
N THR A 175 0.72 -1.04 9.57
CA THR A 175 0.38 -0.82 10.98
C THR A 175 0.90 0.52 11.47
N ILE A 176 2.17 0.86 11.17
CA ILE A 176 2.81 2.09 11.63
C ILE A 176 2.21 3.33 10.95
N ARG A 177 1.84 3.23 9.66
CA ARG A 177 1.32 4.38 8.91
C ARG A 177 -0.18 4.59 9.04
N MET A 178 -0.94 3.57 9.44
CA MET A 178 -2.39 3.72 9.62
C MET A 178 -2.67 4.77 10.68
N PHE A 179 -3.44 5.79 10.29
CA PHE A 179 -3.82 6.95 11.09
C PHE A 179 -2.64 7.81 11.62
N ALA A 180 -1.41 7.56 11.11
CA ALA A 180 -0.27 8.45 11.29
C ALA A 180 0.04 9.20 9.98
N HIS A 181 0.31 8.48 8.90
CA HIS A 181 0.29 8.98 7.52
C HIS A 181 -0.74 8.17 6.75
N THR A 182 -2.00 8.53 6.88
CA THR A 182 -3.15 7.69 6.47
C THR A 182 -3.15 7.34 4.99
N ALA A 183 -2.70 8.23 4.13
CA ALA A 183 -2.57 7.96 2.70
C ALA A 183 -1.48 6.93 2.38
N LEU A 184 -0.38 6.91 3.15
CA LEU A 184 0.70 5.91 3.03
C LEU A 184 0.32 4.51 3.53
N ALA A 185 -0.83 4.34 4.17
CA ALA A 185 -1.35 3.02 4.52
C ALA A 185 -1.97 2.27 3.33
N ALA A 186 -2.01 2.88 2.13
CA ALA A 186 -2.54 2.25 0.91
C ALA A 186 -1.59 1.23 0.27
N ASN A 187 -0.88 0.43 1.07
CA ASN A 187 0.07 -0.60 0.60
C ASN A 187 -0.57 -1.62 -0.34
N TRP A 188 -1.90 -1.77 -0.29
CA TRP A 188 -2.67 -2.58 -1.21
C TRP A 188 -2.49 -2.19 -2.70
N LEU A 189 -2.09 -0.94 -3.00
CA LEU A 189 -1.78 -0.50 -4.37
C LEU A 189 -0.61 -1.30 -4.96
N VAL A 190 0.43 -1.56 -4.17
CA VAL A 190 1.56 -2.40 -4.58
C VAL A 190 1.11 -3.83 -4.82
N LEU A 191 0.29 -4.38 -3.91
CA LEU A 191 -0.25 -5.74 -4.08
C LEU A 191 -1.20 -5.84 -5.28
N LEU A 192 -1.98 -4.79 -5.56
CA LEU A 192 -2.81 -4.72 -6.77
C LEU A 192 -1.93 -4.73 -8.02
N ALA A 193 -0.87 -3.92 -8.06
CA ALA A 193 0.07 -3.89 -9.18
C ALA A 193 0.73 -5.26 -9.38
N LEU A 194 1.19 -5.91 -8.31
CA LEU A 194 1.74 -7.28 -8.36
C LEU A 194 0.69 -8.29 -8.87
N TYR A 195 -0.54 -8.23 -8.40
CA TYR A 195 -1.63 -9.09 -8.87
C TYR A 195 -1.92 -8.89 -10.36
N LEU A 196 -2.00 -7.65 -10.82
CA LEU A 196 -2.20 -7.29 -12.22
C LEU A 196 -1.05 -7.79 -13.08
N TRP A 197 0.20 -7.63 -12.61
CA TRP A 197 1.38 -8.14 -13.31
C TRP A 197 1.36 -9.66 -13.40
N LEU A 198 1.14 -10.38 -12.28
CA LEU A 198 1.07 -11.85 -12.25
C LEU A 198 -0.04 -12.44 -13.14
N ARG A 199 -1.07 -11.65 -13.43
CA ARG A 199 -2.17 -12.03 -14.31
C ARG A 199 -2.16 -11.32 -15.67
N SER A 200 -1.03 -10.70 -16.01
CA SER A 200 -0.94 -9.85 -17.20
C SER A 200 -1.28 -10.58 -18.51
N ASP A 201 -0.93 -11.87 -18.65
CA ASP A 201 -1.26 -12.65 -19.85
C ASP A 201 -2.77 -12.88 -20.01
N GLU A 202 -3.51 -12.89 -18.89
CA GLU A 202 -4.97 -13.07 -18.88
C GLU A 202 -5.73 -11.74 -18.97
N LEU A 203 -5.28 -10.73 -18.20
CA LEU A 203 -5.97 -9.45 -18.04
C LEU A 203 -5.58 -8.43 -19.13
N MET A 204 -4.36 -8.53 -19.65
CA MET A 204 -3.78 -7.58 -20.60
C MET A 204 -3.33 -8.28 -21.89
N PRO A 205 -4.23 -9.01 -22.61
CA PRO A 205 -3.87 -9.72 -23.85
C PRO A 205 -3.52 -8.77 -24.99
N THR A 206 -3.95 -7.49 -24.93
CA THR A 206 -3.67 -6.45 -25.91
C THR A 206 -2.98 -5.25 -25.28
N THR A 207 -2.17 -4.53 -26.06
CA THR A 207 -1.52 -3.28 -25.63
C THR A 207 -2.53 -2.26 -25.13
N ARG A 208 -3.69 -2.12 -25.81
CA ARG A 208 -4.77 -1.20 -25.39
C ARG A 208 -5.26 -1.49 -23.97
N ARG A 209 -5.51 -2.78 -23.62
CA ARG A 209 -5.93 -3.14 -22.26
C ARG A 209 -4.83 -2.89 -21.25
N ALA A 210 -3.58 -3.15 -21.61
CA ALA A 210 -2.45 -2.83 -20.74
C ALA A 210 -2.36 -1.32 -20.47
N CYS A 211 -2.50 -0.48 -21.50
CA CYS A 211 -2.53 0.98 -21.33
C CYS A 211 -3.67 1.45 -20.42
N LEU A 212 -4.89 0.91 -20.59
CA LEU A 212 -6.04 1.26 -19.75
C LEU A 212 -5.82 0.88 -18.26
N ILE A 213 -5.30 -0.33 -18.03
CA ILE A 213 -5.08 -0.84 -16.67
C ILE A 213 -3.94 -0.05 -15.99
N TRP A 214 -2.79 0.10 -16.65
CA TRP A 214 -1.67 0.81 -16.07
C TRP A 214 -1.92 2.33 -16.00
N GLY A 215 -2.64 2.92 -16.96
CA GLY A 215 -3.11 4.31 -16.87
C GLY A 215 -4.03 4.52 -15.66
N GLY A 216 -4.98 3.60 -15.42
CA GLY A 216 -5.81 3.61 -14.22
C GLY A 216 -5.01 3.48 -12.92
N MET A 217 -3.93 2.68 -12.92
CA MET A 217 -3.00 2.62 -11.78
C MET A 217 -2.27 3.94 -11.57
N GLY A 218 -1.88 4.64 -12.65
CA GLY A 218 -1.28 5.99 -12.57
C GLY A 218 -2.20 7.00 -11.89
N LEU A 219 -3.49 7.04 -12.28
CA LEU A 219 -4.50 7.87 -11.63
C LEU A 219 -4.66 7.53 -10.15
N LEU A 220 -4.82 6.26 -9.81
CA LEU A 220 -4.99 5.83 -8.42
C LEU A 220 -3.78 6.22 -7.55
N CYS A 221 -2.55 6.01 -8.04
CA CYS A 221 -1.35 6.35 -7.30
C CYS A 221 -1.23 7.87 -7.07
N ALA A 222 -1.42 8.67 -8.12
CA ALA A 222 -1.35 10.13 -8.02
C ALA A 222 -2.45 10.70 -7.11
N GLY A 223 -3.66 10.15 -7.20
CA GLY A 223 -4.81 10.63 -6.44
C GLY A 223 -4.91 10.09 -5.00
N ILE A 224 -4.05 9.15 -4.60
CA ILE A 224 -3.97 8.66 -3.21
C ILE A 224 -2.72 9.20 -2.52
N HIS A 225 -1.54 8.85 -3.01
CA HIS A 225 -0.29 9.37 -2.45
C HIS A 225 0.90 9.19 -3.41
N LEU A 226 1.71 10.23 -3.56
CA LEU A 226 2.79 10.31 -4.55
C LEU A 226 3.85 9.20 -4.44
N TYR A 227 4.13 8.68 -3.24
CA TYR A 227 5.09 7.58 -3.04
C TYR A 227 4.71 6.28 -3.75
N TYR A 228 3.41 6.08 -4.07
CA TYR A 228 2.99 4.91 -4.84
C TYR A 228 3.31 5.01 -6.33
N LEU A 229 3.57 6.21 -6.87
CA LEU A 229 3.99 6.36 -8.26
C LEU A 229 5.31 5.62 -8.54
N PRO A 230 6.42 5.85 -7.81
CA PRO A 230 7.65 5.09 -8.03
C PRO A 230 7.51 3.60 -7.66
N MET A 231 6.84 3.24 -6.56
CA MET A 231 6.68 1.84 -6.16
C MET A 231 5.92 1.02 -7.21
N VAL A 232 4.77 1.50 -7.67
CA VAL A 232 3.96 0.85 -8.71
C VAL A 232 4.63 0.98 -10.07
N GLY A 233 5.31 2.09 -10.33
CA GLY A 233 6.13 2.30 -11.52
C GLY A 233 7.23 1.24 -11.68
N LEU A 234 7.90 0.84 -10.59
CA LEU A 234 8.88 -0.24 -10.60
C LEU A 234 8.24 -1.60 -10.92
N VAL A 235 7.04 -1.88 -10.41
CA VAL A 235 6.29 -3.09 -10.79
C VAL A 235 5.93 -3.05 -12.28
N LEU A 236 5.55 -1.89 -12.83
CA LEU A 236 5.30 -1.68 -14.25
C LEU A 236 6.59 -1.87 -15.09
N VAL A 237 7.76 -1.45 -14.58
CA VAL A 237 9.05 -1.77 -15.21
C VAL A 237 9.26 -3.28 -15.26
N GLY A 238 8.96 -4.02 -14.20
CA GLY A 238 8.99 -5.49 -14.20
C GLY A 238 8.08 -6.09 -15.27
N TYR A 239 6.84 -5.58 -15.39
CA TYR A 239 5.94 -5.97 -16.49
C TYR A 239 6.57 -5.69 -17.86
N ALA A 240 7.15 -4.51 -18.07
CA ALA A 240 7.75 -4.13 -19.35
C ALA A 240 8.98 -4.99 -19.70
N VAL A 241 9.88 -5.24 -18.73
CA VAL A 241 11.03 -6.14 -18.87
C VAL A 241 10.57 -7.55 -19.29
N ARG A 242 9.54 -8.09 -18.61
CA ARG A 242 9.00 -9.39 -18.98
C ARG A 242 8.44 -9.40 -20.41
N ARG A 243 7.71 -8.36 -20.83
CA ARG A 243 7.20 -8.24 -22.22
C ARG A 243 8.35 -8.17 -23.23
N ALA A 244 9.44 -7.48 -22.91
CA ALA A 244 10.64 -7.43 -23.75
C ALA A 244 11.31 -8.81 -23.85
N LEU A 245 11.47 -9.54 -22.73
CA LEU A 245 12.00 -10.92 -22.73
C LEU A 245 11.13 -11.88 -23.55
N GLN A 246 9.82 -11.67 -23.59
CA GLN A 246 8.88 -12.40 -24.44
C GLN A 246 8.90 -11.94 -25.91
N LYS A 247 9.82 -11.04 -26.28
CA LYS A 247 9.97 -10.48 -27.64
C LYS A 247 8.67 -9.83 -28.16
N ARG A 248 7.87 -9.24 -27.28
CA ARG A 248 6.72 -8.41 -27.67
C ARG A 248 7.23 -7.11 -28.30
N GLY A 249 6.50 -6.59 -29.28
CA GLY A 249 6.90 -5.38 -30.00
C GLY A 249 7.04 -4.15 -29.08
N PRO A 250 7.78 -3.09 -29.49
CA PRO A 250 8.07 -1.92 -28.67
C PRO A 250 6.83 -1.25 -28.07
N ALA A 251 5.72 -1.21 -28.81
CA ALA A 251 4.46 -0.66 -28.32
C ALA A 251 3.91 -1.41 -27.10
N ALA A 252 4.06 -2.74 -27.02
CA ALA A 252 3.61 -3.53 -25.88
C ALA A 252 4.46 -3.31 -24.63
N VAL A 253 5.69 -2.79 -24.78
CA VAL A 253 6.64 -2.48 -23.71
C VAL A 253 6.46 -1.03 -23.24
N LEU A 254 6.47 -0.08 -24.18
CA LEU A 254 6.56 1.35 -23.86
C LEU A 254 5.21 2.03 -23.69
N ALA A 255 4.18 1.65 -24.43
CA ALA A 255 2.89 2.33 -24.36
C ALA A 255 2.20 2.22 -23.00
N PRO A 256 2.24 1.11 -22.25
CA PRO A 256 1.70 1.08 -20.89
C PRO A 256 2.44 1.99 -19.92
N ILE A 257 3.77 2.17 -20.07
CA ILE A 257 4.57 3.12 -19.26
C ILE A 257 4.12 4.54 -19.59
N ALA A 258 4.04 4.89 -20.88
CA ALA A 258 3.57 6.21 -21.30
C ALA A 258 2.15 6.50 -20.81
N ALA A 259 1.25 5.51 -20.85
CA ALA A 259 -0.11 5.65 -20.35
C ALA A 259 -0.16 5.89 -18.83
N PHE A 260 0.64 5.17 -18.06
CA PHE A 260 0.78 5.37 -16.61
C PHE A 260 1.28 6.79 -16.29
N CYS A 261 2.37 7.22 -16.92
CA CYS A 261 2.95 8.55 -16.70
C CYS A 261 2.00 9.67 -17.15
N ALA A 262 1.37 9.53 -18.31
CA ALA A 262 0.43 10.54 -18.82
C ALA A 262 -0.81 10.68 -17.94
N ALA A 263 -1.36 9.55 -17.47
CA ALA A 263 -2.53 9.55 -16.58
C ALA A 263 -2.18 10.15 -15.21
N ALA A 264 -1.03 9.78 -14.63
CA ALA A 264 -0.55 10.35 -13.38
C ALA A 264 -0.30 11.86 -13.50
N LEU A 265 0.34 12.29 -14.59
CA LEU A 265 0.58 13.72 -14.85
C LEU A 265 -0.73 14.51 -15.01
N ALA A 266 -1.69 13.95 -15.76
CA ALA A 266 -3.00 14.58 -15.92
C ALA A 266 -3.72 14.75 -14.56
N GLU A 267 -3.70 13.72 -13.70
CA GLU A 267 -4.26 13.79 -12.36
C GLU A 267 -3.54 14.85 -11.50
N LEU A 268 -2.21 14.90 -11.53
CA LEU A 268 -1.43 15.91 -10.80
C LEU A 268 -1.75 17.34 -11.26
N VAL A 269 -1.93 17.55 -12.58
CA VAL A 269 -2.33 18.86 -13.12
C VAL A 269 -3.73 19.22 -12.61
N LEU A 270 -4.69 18.33 -12.69
CA LEU A 270 -6.06 18.56 -12.21
C LEU A 270 -6.11 18.80 -10.70
N LEU A 271 -5.30 18.09 -9.93
CA LEU A 271 -5.16 18.30 -8.49
C LEU A 271 -4.42 19.63 -8.16
N GLY A 272 -3.86 20.32 -9.13
CA GLY A 272 -3.21 21.61 -8.93
C GLY A 272 -1.77 21.52 -8.39
N ALA A 273 -1.06 20.39 -8.63
CA ALA A 273 0.31 20.21 -8.16
C ALA A 273 1.27 21.31 -8.60
N PHE A 274 1.05 21.88 -9.78
CA PHE A 274 1.90 22.89 -10.40
C PHE A 274 1.35 24.33 -10.28
N ALA A 275 0.17 24.48 -9.68
CA ALA A 275 -0.53 25.76 -9.54
C ALA A 275 -0.43 26.36 -8.13
N VAL A 276 0.39 25.76 -7.28
CA VAL A 276 0.57 26.16 -5.88
C VAL A 276 1.85 26.97 -5.72
N ASN A 277 1.87 27.87 -4.74
CA ASN A 277 3.07 28.58 -4.30
C ASN A 277 3.54 28.13 -2.92
N PHE A 278 2.88 27.08 -2.36
CA PHE A 278 3.29 26.39 -1.17
C PHE A 278 3.00 24.90 -1.32
N ALA A 279 4.04 24.12 -1.57
CA ALA A 279 3.98 22.66 -1.76
C ALA A 279 4.72 21.89 -0.64
N GLY A 280 5.03 22.56 0.46
CA GLY A 280 5.88 21.99 1.51
C GLY A 280 7.36 22.21 1.22
N TYR A 281 8.18 21.84 2.18
CA TYR A 281 9.63 22.07 2.15
C TYR A 281 10.36 20.77 1.81
N SER A 282 11.22 20.83 0.77
CA SER A 282 12.25 19.83 0.53
C SER A 282 13.60 20.38 0.96
N ASN A 283 14.24 19.72 1.92
CA ASN A 283 15.56 20.11 2.43
C ASN A 283 16.72 19.59 1.56
N GLY A 284 16.43 18.99 0.40
CA GLY A 284 17.45 18.38 -0.46
C GLY A 284 18.16 17.16 0.16
N TYR A 285 17.69 16.67 1.29
CA TYR A 285 18.23 15.51 2.00
C TYR A 285 17.46 14.24 1.65
N LEU A 286 18.18 13.12 1.49
CA LEU A 286 17.62 11.81 1.28
C LEU A 286 17.76 10.95 2.55
N SER A 287 16.63 10.52 3.09
CA SER A 287 16.58 9.55 4.18
C SER A 287 16.55 8.14 3.59
N GLY A 288 17.75 7.59 3.33
CA GLY A 288 17.94 6.29 2.71
C GLY A 288 17.74 5.13 3.67
N ALA A 289 17.45 3.96 3.10
CA ALA A 289 17.28 2.71 3.84
C ALA A 289 18.64 2.14 4.28
N ASP A 290 18.69 1.60 5.51
CA ASP A 290 19.67 0.58 5.85
C ASP A 290 19.15 -0.77 5.32
N TYR A 291 19.89 -1.43 4.45
CA TYR A 291 19.42 -2.65 3.79
C TYR A 291 19.19 -3.82 4.74
N LEU A 292 19.97 -3.91 5.83
CA LEU A 292 19.70 -4.90 6.88
C LEU A 292 18.43 -4.58 7.66
N GLY A 293 17.98 -3.34 7.63
CA GLY A 293 16.75 -2.89 8.27
C GLY A 293 15.49 -3.60 7.76
N LEU A 294 15.51 -4.21 6.55
CA LEU A 294 14.43 -5.09 6.09
C LEU A 294 14.19 -6.27 7.03
N PHE A 295 15.24 -6.76 7.70
CA PHE A 295 15.21 -7.94 8.58
C PHE A 295 15.44 -7.61 10.06
N VAL A 296 16.02 -6.45 10.35
CA VAL A 296 16.51 -6.04 11.68
C VAL A 296 15.87 -4.71 12.09
N PRO A 297 14.86 -4.70 12.99
CA PRO A 297 14.04 -3.53 13.26
C PRO A 297 14.76 -2.37 13.94
N TRP A 298 15.83 -2.65 14.69
CA TRP A 298 16.56 -1.60 15.45
C TRP A 298 17.61 -0.84 14.62
N LEU A 299 17.75 -1.15 13.33
CA LEU A 299 18.67 -0.43 12.45
C LEU A 299 18.05 0.85 11.84
N ALA A 300 16.76 1.08 12.02
CA ALA A 300 16.15 2.33 11.65
C ALA A 300 16.63 3.47 12.55
N GLN A 301 17.33 4.45 11.97
CA GLN A 301 17.82 5.64 12.69
C GLN A 301 16.71 6.66 12.97
N SER A 302 15.63 6.58 12.22
CA SER A 302 14.45 7.42 12.39
C SER A 302 13.19 6.65 12.01
N TRP A 303 12.04 7.18 12.42
CA TRP A 303 10.74 6.62 12.02
C TRP A 303 10.53 6.58 10.50
N GLU A 304 11.14 7.55 9.78
CA GLU A 304 11.09 7.63 8.32
C GLU A 304 11.93 6.54 7.63
N GLN A 305 12.98 6.06 8.28
CA GLN A 305 13.88 5.01 7.78
C GLN A 305 13.42 3.59 8.12
N ASN A 306 12.25 3.45 8.75
CA ASN A 306 11.74 2.13 9.09
C ASN A 306 11.27 1.38 7.84
N VAL A 307 12.09 0.44 7.41
CA VAL A 307 11.86 -0.45 6.25
C VAL A 307 11.58 -1.89 6.66
N TYR A 308 11.51 -2.16 7.96
CA TYR A 308 11.36 -3.50 8.51
C TYR A 308 10.15 -4.24 7.92
N ALA A 309 10.43 -5.43 7.35
CA ALA A 309 9.40 -6.27 6.73
C ALA A 309 8.68 -7.21 7.72
N GLY A 310 9.22 -7.36 8.93
CA GLY A 310 8.65 -8.17 9.99
C GLY A 310 9.24 -9.57 10.12
N VAL A 311 9.20 -10.13 11.34
CA VAL A 311 9.71 -11.48 11.67
C VAL A 311 9.01 -12.54 10.83
N GLY A 312 7.70 -12.43 10.64
CA GLY A 312 6.94 -13.39 9.85
C GLY A 312 7.37 -13.44 8.39
N THR A 313 7.72 -12.29 7.81
CA THR A 313 8.30 -12.20 6.46
C THR A 313 9.64 -12.91 6.40
N SER A 314 10.55 -12.63 7.34
CA SER A 314 11.87 -13.27 7.41
C SER A 314 11.74 -14.79 7.54
N LEU A 315 10.84 -15.25 8.40
CA LEU A 315 10.59 -16.68 8.61
C LEU A 315 10.02 -17.33 7.35
N ALA A 316 9.07 -16.67 6.65
CA ALA A 316 8.50 -17.17 5.40
C ALA A 316 9.58 -17.30 4.31
N VAL A 317 10.50 -16.35 4.21
CA VAL A 317 11.63 -16.41 3.27
C VAL A 317 12.55 -17.58 3.61
N VAL A 318 12.93 -17.76 4.90
CA VAL A 318 13.77 -18.89 5.33
C VAL A 318 13.09 -20.23 5.02
N LEU A 319 11.80 -20.39 5.34
CA LEU A 319 11.05 -21.60 5.05
C LEU A 319 10.92 -21.86 3.54
N ALA A 320 10.77 -20.81 2.73
CA ALA A 320 10.75 -20.92 1.28
C ALA A 320 12.08 -21.40 0.72
N VAL A 321 13.21 -20.81 1.18
CA VAL A 321 14.57 -21.23 0.78
C VAL A 321 14.79 -22.69 1.16
N PHE A 322 14.45 -23.09 2.38
CA PHE A 322 14.59 -24.48 2.83
C PHE A 322 13.74 -25.44 1.99
N GLY A 323 12.48 -25.06 1.68
CA GLY A 323 11.61 -25.84 0.80
C GLY A 323 12.18 -26.01 -0.61
N ILE A 324 12.81 -24.95 -1.16
CA ILE A 324 13.51 -24.98 -2.46
C ILE A 324 14.70 -25.96 -2.40
N VAL A 325 15.54 -25.86 -1.37
CA VAL A 325 16.73 -26.74 -1.22
C VAL A 325 16.31 -28.20 -1.06
N CYS A 326 15.33 -28.49 -0.21
CA CYS A 326 14.83 -29.86 -0.02
C CYS A 326 14.17 -30.45 -1.29
N ASN A 327 13.70 -29.59 -2.21
CA ASN A 327 13.04 -30.00 -3.43
C ASN A 327 13.77 -29.47 -4.68
N ALA A 328 15.10 -29.53 -4.70
CA ALA A 328 15.95 -28.88 -5.71
C ALA A 328 15.58 -29.23 -7.15
N ARG A 329 15.29 -30.50 -7.47
CA ARG A 329 14.87 -30.91 -8.84
C ARG A 329 13.54 -30.29 -9.26
N LYS A 330 12.58 -30.14 -8.33
CA LYS A 330 11.29 -29.47 -8.60
C LYS A 330 11.49 -27.99 -8.77
N ALA A 331 12.38 -27.41 -7.96
CA ALA A 331 12.73 -25.99 -8.00
C ALA A 331 13.43 -25.62 -9.32
N GLU A 332 14.41 -26.41 -9.77
CA GLU A 332 15.09 -26.20 -11.04
C GLU A 332 14.10 -26.14 -12.23
N LYS A 333 13.21 -27.13 -12.32
CA LYS A 333 12.18 -27.16 -13.38
C LYS A 333 11.25 -25.95 -13.29
N PHE A 334 10.86 -25.55 -12.09
CA PHE A 334 9.99 -24.39 -11.87
C PHE A 334 10.70 -23.10 -12.30
N PHE A 335 11.94 -22.88 -11.87
CA PHE A 335 12.68 -21.68 -12.17
C PHE A 335 13.04 -21.59 -13.65
N ALA A 336 13.40 -22.72 -14.28
CA ALA A 336 13.61 -22.76 -15.74
C ALA A 336 12.36 -22.37 -16.52
N ALA A 337 11.18 -22.86 -16.10
CA ALA A 337 9.91 -22.52 -16.76
C ALA A 337 9.43 -21.08 -16.52
N HIS A 338 9.94 -20.40 -15.47
CA HIS A 338 9.54 -19.04 -15.10
C HIS A 338 10.70 -18.04 -15.16
N ARG A 339 11.69 -18.30 -16.00
CA ARG A 339 12.92 -17.48 -16.10
C ARG A 339 12.64 -16.01 -16.39
N ASP A 340 11.69 -15.71 -17.25
CA ASP A 340 11.27 -14.34 -17.58
C ASP A 340 10.71 -13.59 -16.34
N TRP A 341 9.95 -14.27 -15.48
CA TRP A 341 9.44 -13.73 -14.21
C TRP A 341 10.56 -13.47 -13.21
N LEU A 342 11.52 -14.39 -13.12
CA LEU A 342 12.66 -14.26 -12.20
C LEU A 342 13.55 -13.08 -12.56
N ILE A 343 13.89 -12.94 -13.86
CA ILE A 343 14.70 -11.82 -14.34
C ILE A 343 13.97 -10.50 -14.09
N ALA A 344 12.70 -10.43 -14.48
CA ALA A 344 11.91 -9.22 -14.28
C ALA A 344 11.74 -8.87 -12.80
N GLY A 345 11.49 -9.87 -11.93
CA GLY A 345 11.40 -9.67 -10.48
C GLY A 345 12.72 -9.24 -9.85
N ALA A 346 13.84 -9.80 -10.30
CA ALA A 346 15.17 -9.37 -9.85
C ALA A 346 15.47 -7.91 -10.24
N VAL A 347 15.09 -7.50 -11.47
CA VAL A 347 15.23 -6.10 -11.91
C VAL A 347 14.41 -5.17 -11.01
N VAL A 348 13.16 -5.52 -10.71
CA VAL A 348 12.32 -4.73 -9.79
C VAL A 348 12.99 -4.59 -8.43
N LEU A 349 13.43 -5.70 -7.84
CA LEU A 349 14.06 -5.71 -6.52
C LEU A 349 15.34 -4.88 -6.47
N VAL A 350 16.21 -5.02 -7.47
CA VAL A 350 17.47 -4.25 -7.54
C VAL A 350 17.21 -2.76 -7.70
N LEU A 351 16.30 -2.38 -8.61
CA LEU A 351 15.96 -0.98 -8.81
C LEU A 351 15.28 -0.36 -7.59
N ASP A 352 14.41 -1.12 -6.90
CA ASP A 352 13.75 -0.68 -5.68
C ASP A 352 14.75 -0.44 -4.55
N LEU A 353 15.68 -1.38 -4.33
CA LEU A 353 16.73 -1.21 -3.32
C LEU A 353 17.64 -0.03 -3.63
N ILE A 354 18.04 0.17 -4.90
CA ILE A 354 18.82 1.36 -5.30
C ILE A 354 18.02 2.64 -4.99
N ALA A 355 16.75 2.68 -5.38
CA ALA A 355 15.90 3.84 -5.14
C ALA A 355 15.69 4.11 -3.64
N ALA A 356 15.53 3.06 -2.85
CA ALA A 356 15.32 3.16 -1.40
C ALA A 356 16.58 3.56 -0.61
N GLY A 357 17.77 3.16 -1.08
CA GLY A 357 19.03 3.47 -0.41
C GLY A 357 19.43 4.94 -0.47
N GLY A 358 18.88 5.68 -1.43
CA GLY A 358 19.32 7.05 -1.69
C GLY A 358 20.74 7.09 -2.25
N ASN A 359 21.45 8.19 -2.03
CA ASN A 359 22.82 8.35 -2.49
C ASN A 359 23.88 7.85 -1.48
N ALA A 360 23.48 7.51 -0.26
CA ALA A 360 24.35 6.97 0.78
C ALA A 360 24.04 5.49 1.03
N ILE A 361 24.94 4.60 0.65
CA ILE A 361 24.78 3.17 0.85
C ILE A 361 25.11 2.84 2.30
N THR A 362 24.09 2.54 3.09
CA THR A 362 24.18 2.29 4.54
C THR A 362 23.90 0.81 4.85
N VAL A 363 24.77 0.20 5.64
CA VAL A 363 24.62 -1.18 6.13
C VAL A 363 25.01 -1.22 7.60
N ASN A 364 24.15 -1.76 8.45
CA ASN A 364 24.34 -1.85 9.89
C ASN A 364 24.65 -0.50 10.55
N GLY A 365 23.91 0.54 10.17
CA GLY A 365 24.06 1.90 10.68
C GLY A 365 25.30 2.66 10.20
N LYS A 366 26.14 2.04 9.35
CA LYS A 366 27.36 2.65 8.82
C LYS A 366 27.20 2.95 7.34
N THR A 367 27.44 4.19 6.94
CA THR A 367 27.57 4.56 5.52
C THR A 367 28.87 3.97 4.98
N LEU A 368 28.77 3.05 4.03
CA LEU A 368 29.92 2.42 3.38
C LEU A 368 30.55 3.34 2.34
N PHE A 369 29.71 3.98 1.53
CA PHE A 369 30.12 4.96 0.53
C PHE A 369 28.93 5.82 0.11
N THR A 370 29.24 6.99 -0.45
CA THR A 370 28.24 7.91 -1.04
C THR A 370 28.45 7.95 -2.54
N VAL A 371 27.37 7.73 -3.29
CA VAL A 371 27.35 7.80 -4.76
C VAL A 371 27.18 9.28 -5.16
N PRO A 372 28.11 9.87 -5.94
CA PRO A 372 27.91 11.21 -6.47
C PRO A 372 26.78 11.18 -7.51
N ILE A 373 25.72 11.95 -7.26
CA ILE A 373 24.55 12.07 -8.15
C ILE A 373 24.50 13.49 -8.68
N PRO A 374 24.33 13.71 -10.01
CA PRO A 374 24.14 15.03 -10.58
C PRO A 374 22.99 15.78 -9.89
N GLN A 375 23.16 17.07 -9.63
CA GLN A 375 22.23 17.87 -8.82
C GLN A 375 20.79 17.85 -9.35
N PHE A 376 20.59 17.83 -10.65
CA PHE A 376 19.23 17.76 -11.22
C PHE A 376 18.51 16.45 -10.90
N LEU A 377 19.24 15.32 -10.86
CA LEU A 377 18.69 14.02 -10.44
C LEU A 377 18.48 13.98 -8.93
N MET A 378 19.39 14.61 -8.16
CA MET A 378 19.22 14.73 -6.71
C MET A 378 17.96 15.54 -6.37
N ASN A 379 17.72 16.66 -7.04
CA ASN A 379 16.52 17.47 -6.84
C ASN A 379 15.24 16.71 -7.17
N PHE A 380 15.25 15.92 -8.24
CA PHE A 380 14.12 15.05 -8.57
C PHE A 380 13.91 13.97 -7.51
N TRP A 381 14.98 13.31 -7.06
CA TRP A 381 14.90 12.26 -6.05
C TRP A 381 14.50 12.81 -4.68
N ALA A 382 14.94 14.01 -4.33
CA ALA A 382 14.61 14.68 -3.08
C ALA A 382 13.11 15.05 -2.95
N MET A 383 12.34 14.99 -4.04
CA MET A 383 10.86 15.02 -3.95
C MET A 383 10.31 13.83 -3.13
N PHE A 384 11.08 12.75 -3.05
CA PHE A 384 10.84 11.58 -2.22
C PHE A 384 11.91 11.51 -1.11
N SER A 385 12.01 12.57 -0.31
CA SER A 385 13.08 12.72 0.71
C SER A 385 13.22 11.52 1.64
N SER A 386 12.11 10.89 2.05
CA SER A 386 12.09 9.62 2.80
C SER A 386 12.15 8.43 1.85
N CYS A 387 13.20 8.35 1.02
CA CYS A 387 13.34 7.32 -0.02
C CYS A 387 13.40 5.90 0.53
N ALA A 388 13.80 5.71 1.80
CA ALA A 388 13.73 4.43 2.50
C ALA A 388 12.36 3.75 2.40
N ARG A 389 11.26 4.52 2.35
CA ARG A 389 9.90 4.00 2.21
C ARG A 389 9.69 3.17 0.93
N LEU A 390 10.50 3.40 -0.12
CA LEU A 390 10.42 2.63 -1.37
C LEU A 390 10.70 1.15 -1.11
N ALA A 391 11.59 0.80 -0.16
CA ALA A 391 11.90 -0.57 0.22
C ALA A 391 10.69 -1.38 0.76
N TRP A 392 9.55 -0.73 1.03
CA TRP A 392 8.32 -1.46 1.35
C TRP A 392 7.86 -2.35 0.18
N LEU A 393 8.12 -1.95 -1.08
CA LEU A 393 7.89 -2.82 -2.23
C LEU A 393 8.72 -4.09 -2.14
N ALA A 394 10.04 -3.99 -1.85
CA ALA A 394 10.89 -5.16 -1.64
C ALA A 394 10.38 -6.04 -0.49
N GLY A 395 10.02 -5.45 0.65
CA GLY A 395 9.47 -6.17 1.80
C GLY A 395 8.17 -6.91 1.47
N MET A 396 7.23 -6.27 0.80
CA MET A 396 5.97 -6.90 0.38
C MET A 396 6.18 -7.99 -0.68
N LEU A 397 7.12 -7.77 -1.61
CA LEU A 397 7.49 -8.76 -2.61
C LEU A 397 8.09 -10.01 -1.94
N LEU A 398 9.02 -9.83 -0.99
CA LEU A 398 9.62 -10.91 -0.21
C LEU A 398 8.55 -11.67 0.59
N ALA A 399 7.64 -10.98 1.26
CA ALA A 399 6.55 -11.61 2.02
C ALA A 399 5.62 -12.43 1.11
N ALA A 400 5.15 -11.84 0.00
CA ALA A 400 4.21 -12.51 -0.90
C ALA A 400 4.86 -13.69 -1.61
N VAL A 401 6.09 -13.53 -2.12
CA VAL A 401 6.84 -14.60 -2.79
C VAL A 401 7.23 -15.68 -1.78
N GLY A 402 7.74 -15.32 -0.60
CA GLY A 402 8.09 -16.26 0.46
C GLY A 402 6.91 -17.14 0.84
N CYS A 403 5.75 -16.55 1.17
CA CYS A 403 4.53 -17.29 1.50
C CYS A 403 4.06 -18.17 0.33
N GLY A 404 4.10 -17.66 -0.90
CA GLY A 404 3.69 -18.41 -2.09
C GLY A 404 4.59 -19.62 -2.38
N LEU A 405 5.93 -19.47 -2.21
CA LEU A 405 6.90 -20.53 -2.40
C LEU A 405 6.86 -21.59 -1.28
N VAL A 406 6.56 -21.20 -0.03
CA VAL A 406 6.27 -22.15 1.04
C VAL A 406 5.13 -23.08 0.60
N LEU A 407 4.00 -22.54 0.15
CA LEU A 407 2.86 -23.36 -0.32
C LEU A 407 3.18 -24.17 -1.57
N ARG A 408 4.17 -23.78 -2.37
CA ARG A 408 4.51 -24.44 -3.61
C ARG A 408 5.50 -25.59 -3.43
N PHE A 409 6.47 -25.45 -2.54
CA PHE A 409 7.56 -26.40 -2.39
C PHE A 409 7.39 -27.38 -1.24
N TRP A 410 6.54 -27.07 -0.24
CA TRP A 410 6.18 -28.00 0.80
C TRP A 410 4.88 -28.74 0.41
N ASP A 411 4.99 -30.03 0.08
CA ASP A 411 3.86 -30.84 -0.42
C ASP A 411 3.15 -31.67 0.66
N ASN A 412 3.43 -31.42 1.94
CA ASN A 412 2.99 -32.26 3.07
C ASN A 412 1.61 -31.85 3.61
N GLY A 413 0.56 -31.92 2.80
CA GLY A 413 -0.82 -31.72 3.26
C GLY A 413 -1.06 -30.35 3.92
N VAL A 414 -1.36 -30.33 5.21
CA VAL A 414 -1.65 -29.09 5.96
C VAL A 414 -0.40 -28.39 6.51
N ALA A 415 0.76 -29.04 6.52
CA ALA A 415 1.99 -28.48 7.12
C ALA A 415 2.37 -27.09 6.60
N PRO A 416 2.37 -26.82 5.28
CA PRO A 416 2.71 -25.48 4.79
C PRO A 416 1.69 -24.41 5.24
N ALA A 417 0.42 -24.76 5.44
CA ALA A 417 -0.56 -23.83 5.98
C ALA A 417 -0.26 -23.51 7.46
N LEU A 418 0.11 -24.51 8.25
CA LEU A 418 0.53 -24.32 9.65
C LEU A 418 1.83 -23.51 9.75
N MET A 419 2.80 -23.74 8.86
CA MET A 419 4.01 -22.90 8.77
C MET A 419 3.64 -21.43 8.55
N LEU A 420 2.72 -21.15 7.65
CA LEU A 420 2.27 -19.78 7.39
C LEU A 420 1.44 -19.19 8.53
N ALA A 421 0.69 -20.02 9.28
CA ALA A 421 0.07 -19.58 10.53
C ALA A 421 1.12 -19.12 11.55
N VAL A 422 2.19 -19.89 11.72
CA VAL A 422 3.32 -19.52 12.58
C VAL A 422 3.97 -18.22 12.10
N CYS A 423 4.18 -18.05 10.78
CA CYS A 423 4.69 -16.80 10.23
C CYS A 423 3.77 -15.61 10.55
N ALA A 424 2.44 -15.76 10.42
CA ALA A 424 1.49 -14.69 10.73
C ALA A 424 1.48 -14.35 12.23
N VAL A 425 1.53 -15.35 13.10
CA VAL A 425 1.65 -15.15 14.56
C VAL A 425 2.97 -14.46 14.91
N ALA A 426 4.08 -14.90 14.32
CA ALA A 426 5.39 -14.28 14.53
C ALA A 426 5.41 -12.82 14.03
N GLN A 427 4.71 -12.51 12.93
CA GLN A 427 4.55 -11.16 12.42
C GLN A 427 3.83 -10.26 13.43
N GLY A 428 2.71 -10.71 13.97
CA GLY A 428 1.97 -9.99 15.01
C GLY A 428 2.75 -9.86 16.31
N TRP A 429 3.42 -10.93 16.74
CA TRP A 429 4.25 -10.91 17.94
C TRP A 429 5.41 -9.92 17.83
N GLY A 430 6.07 -9.87 16.67
CA GLY A 430 7.16 -8.91 16.40
C GLY A 430 6.71 -7.45 16.49
N GLN A 431 5.43 -7.19 16.33
CA GLN A 431 4.83 -5.85 16.39
C GLN A 431 3.90 -5.65 17.59
N ARG A 432 3.92 -6.56 18.56
CA ARG A 432 2.95 -6.53 19.69
C ARG A 432 2.87 -5.20 20.42
N SER A 433 4.00 -4.52 20.60
CA SER A 433 4.03 -3.21 21.27
C SER A 433 3.33 -2.14 20.42
N GLU A 434 3.60 -2.10 19.12
CA GLU A 434 2.94 -1.17 18.20
C GLU A 434 1.43 -1.45 18.11
N LEU A 435 1.05 -2.73 17.96
CA LEU A 435 -0.35 -3.13 17.92
C LEU A 435 -1.09 -2.79 19.22
N PHE A 436 -0.43 -2.97 20.37
CA PHE A 436 -0.99 -2.60 21.68
C PHE A 436 -1.13 -1.09 21.83
N ASN A 437 -0.15 -0.30 21.41
CA ASN A 437 -0.22 1.17 21.43
C ASN A 437 -1.39 1.63 20.55
N ARG A 438 -1.52 1.10 19.30
CA ARG A 438 -2.65 1.42 18.42
C ARG A 438 -3.99 1.04 19.06
N TRP A 439 -4.07 -0.17 19.64
CA TRP A 439 -5.27 -0.59 20.34
C TRP A 439 -5.64 0.38 21.46
N THR A 440 -4.65 0.78 22.27
CA THR A 440 -4.86 1.70 23.40
C THR A 440 -5.31 3.07 22.91
N ASP A 441 -4.68 3.60 21.86
CA ASP A 441 -4.99 4.91 21.30
C ASP A 441 -6.42 4.97 20.75
N TYR A 442 -6.84 3.94 19.98
CA TYR A 442 -8.12 3.98 19.28
C TYR A 442 -9.28 3.32 20.02
N HIS A 443 -9.06 2.60 21.11
CA HIS A 443 -10.14 2.12 21.98
C HIS A 443 -10.31 2.97 23.23
N TYR A 444 -9.28 3.68 23.64
CA TYR A 444 -9.24 4.32 24.94
C TYR A 444 -8.89 5.82 24.87
N TYR A 445 -7.67 6.17 24.51
CA TYR A 445 -7.20 7.56 24.61
C TYR A 445 -7.86 8.50 23.61
N GLY A 446 -7.98 8.14 22.35
CA GLY A 446 -8.56 8.99 21.30
C GLY A 446 -9.99 9.45 21.56
N PHE A 447 -10.72 8.75 22.46
CA PHE A 447 -12.11 9.08 22.82
C PHE A 447 -12.29 9.57 24.28
N ARG A 448 -11.20 9.77 25.01
CA ARG A 448 -11.25 10.07 26.44
C ARG A 448 -10.98 11.52 26.78
N TYR A 449 -10.25 12.23 25.94
CA TYR A 449 -9.89 13.62 26.19
C TYR A 449 -10.82 14.55 25.44
N GLU A 450 -11.43 15.49 26.17
CA GLU A 450 -12.00 16.67 25.54
C GLU A 450 -10.86 17.51 24.95
N ASN A 451 -10.98 17.86 23.68
CA ASN A 451 -10.05 18.79 23.05
C ASN A 451 -10.16 20.15 23.74
N LYS A 452 -9.26 20.41 24.66
CA LYS A 452 -9.12 21.75 25.23
C LYS A 452 -8.32 22.57 24.22
N THR A 453 -9.00 23.53 23.59
CA THR A 453 -8.29 24.52 22.77
C THR A 453 -7.22 25.24 23.58
N LEU A 454 -6.06 25.45 22.98
CA LEU A 454 -5.03 26.34 23.53
C LEU A 454 -5.42 27.82 23.38
N LEU A 455 -6.45 28.10 22.56
CA LEU A 455 -7.00 29.42 22.32
C LEU A 455 -8.02 29.75 23.42
N THR A 456 -7.52 30.04 24.63
CA THR A 456 -8.36 30.28 25.83
C THR A 456 -8.70 31.75 26.04
N ASP A 457 -8.10 32.68 25.33
CA ASP A 457 -8.39 34.09 25.40
C ASP A 457 -9.76 34.40 24.76
N PRO A 458 -10.66 35.15 25.40
CA PRO A 458 -11.97 35.54 24.86
C PRO A 458 -11.90 36.27 23.51
N VAL A 459 -10.75 36.83 23.13
CA VAL A 459 -10.55 37.45 21.82
C VAL A 459 -10.81 36.45 20.68
N TRP A 460 -10.54 35.17 20.87
CA TRP A 460 -10.74 34.15 19.84
C TRP A 460 -12.23 33.90 19.57
N GLU A 461 -13.09 34.03 20.58
CA GLU A 461 -14.55 33.97 20.42
C GLU A 461 -15.04 35.16 19.60
N GLN A 462 -14.48 36.35 19.84
CA GLN A 462 -14.80 37.57 19.09
C GLN A 462 -14.32 37.44 17.64
N VAL A 463 -13.12 36.88 17.41
CA VAL A 463 -12.58 36.60 16.07
C VAL A 463 -13.50 35.63 15.33
N ALA A 464 -13.90 34.53 15.97
CA ALA A 464 -14.82 33.53 15.38
C ALA A 464 -16.20 34.14 15.06
N ALA A 465 -16.73 34.98 15.98
CA ALA A 465 -18.03 35.65 15.81
C ALA A 465 -18.00 36.75 14.71
N SER A 466 -16.82 37.27 14.39
CA SER A 466 -16.69 38.34 13.39
C SER A 466 -17.01 37.93 11.96
N GLY A 467 -17.01 36.61 11.68
CA GLY A 467 -17.24 36.03 10.34
C GLY A 467 -16.19 36.40 9.27
N ARG A 468 -15.12 37.12 9.66
CA ARG A 468 -14.04 37.53 8.75
C ARG A 468 -13.01 36.46 8.48
N TYR A 469 -13.00 35.42 9.29
CA TYR A 469 -12.04 34.32 9.23
C TYR A 469 -12.78 32.99 9.33
N SER A 470 -13.51 32.64 8.26
CA SER A 470 -14.19 31.33 8.12
C SER A 470 -13.40 30.40 7.24
#